data_6ecf827620b6f5882ea84d5a4b512edc
#
_entry.id   6ecf827620b6f5882ea84d5a4b512edc
#
_cell.length_a   1.000
_cell.length_b   1.000
_cell.length_c   1.000
_cell.angle_alpha   90.00
_cell.angle_beta   90.00
_cell.angle_gamma   90.00
#
_symmetry.space_group_name_H-M   'P 1'
#
loop_
_entity.id
_entity.type
_entity.pdbx_description
1 polymer ?
#
loop_
_entity_poly.entity_id
_entity_poly.type
_entity_poly.pdbx_seq_one_letter_code
_entity_poly.pdbx_strand_id
1 'polypeptide(L)'
;MIQISQFGEITQFKMGREPRGQDPWQPPGQVFYWTAAYLVDGLLIDTGCPHTADEFVRSLDGRPIKLAVNTHDHEDHVGANYLLQQKFGLRILASRESIPLINKVPKLPKYQELIWGYPVPTKVEPLPGKIETEHFRFDVVPTPGHCKGHVALVELTQGWCFSGDLYLSREPKAVRPEEDVGGIARSMQKLVDLKTDQLILFTSLGNVVQDGREALQSCIAFLNDLSLKAKRLKKQGLSAGAIRDQLFGRETVLAGITEGDVSAENMIRAVLRAKI
;
A
#
# COMPACT_ATOMS: atom_id res chain seq x y z
N MET A 1 -16.08 7.72 -6.22
CA MET A 1 -15.87 7.22 -7.63
C MET A 1 -15.13 5.91 -7.57
N ILE A 2 -15.66 4.89 -8.26
CA ILE A 2 -15.02 3.56 -8.40
C ILE A 2 -14.86 3.22 -9.88
N GLN A 3 -13.66 2.80 -10.26
CA GLN A 3 -13.34 2.25 -11.57
C GLN A 3 -13.16 0.74 -11.41
N ILE A 4 -13.83 -0.05 -12.24
CA ILE A 4 -13.72 -1.51 -12.22
C ILE A 4 -13.04 -1.97 -13.50
N SER A 5 -11.99 -2.76 -13.35
CA SER A 5 -11.22 -3.33 -14.46
C SER A 5 -11.05 -4.82 -14.26
N GLN A 6 -10.93 -5.58 -15.38
CA GLN A 6 -10.73 -7.03 -15.36
C GLN A 6 -9.35 -7.38 -15.91
N PHE A 7 -8.61 -8.23 -15.21
CA PHE A 7 -7.31 -8.76 -15.60
C PHE A 7 -7.32 -10.29 -15.47
N GLY A 8 -7.79 -10.98 -16.51
CA GLY A 8 -8.06 -12.41 -16.43
C GLY A 8 -9.06 -12.72 -15.32
N GLU A 9 -8.68 -13.54 -14.34
CA GLU A 9 -9.51 -13.92 -13.19
C GLU A 9 -9.59 -12.84 -12.09
N ILE A 10 -8.83 -11.74 -12.22
CA ILE A 10 -8.74 -10.71 -11.19
C ILE A 10 -9.63 -9.54 -11.56
N THR A 11 -10.59 -9.21 -10.70
CA THR A 11 -11.34 -7.94 -10.77
C THR A 11 -10.64 -6.91 -9.88
N GLN A 12 -10.24 -5.80 -10.45
CA GLN A 12 -9.70 -4.65 -9.72
C GLN A 12 -10.81 -3.63 -9.47
N PHE A 13 -10.86 -3.12 -8.24
CA PHE A 13 -11.66 -1.97 -7.84
C PHE A 13 -10.71 -0.83 -7.49
N LYS A 14 -10.58 0.14 -8.37
CA LYS A 14 -9.79 1.34 -8.13
C LYS A 14 -10.68 2.45 -7.63
N MET A 15 -10.44 2.89 -6.43
CA MET A 15 -11.32 3.77 -5.66
C MET A 15 -10.63 5.08 -5.36
N GLY A 16 -11.34 6.19 -5.55
CA GLY A 16 -10.88 7.50 -5.18
C GLY A 16 -12.02 8.38 -4.72
N ARG A 17 -11.77 9.19 -3.70
CA ARG A 17 -12.74 10.17 -3.23
C ARG A 17 -12.90 11.26 -4.29
N GLU A 18 -14.13 11.58 -4.63
CA GLU A 18 -14.43 12.74 -5.46
C GLU A 18 -14.09 14.04 -4.72
N PRO A 19 -13.59 15.08 -5.42
CA PRO A 19 -13.33 16.39 -4.82
C PRO A 19 -14.62 16.94 -4.23
N ARG A 20 -14.56 17.31 -2.96
CA ARG A 20 -15.61 18.13 -2.35
C ARG A 20 -15.17 19.58 -2.51
N GLY A 21 -15.78 20.36 -3.39
CA GLY A 21 -15.44 21.69 -3.88
C GLY A 21 -14.74 22.75 -3.00
N GLN A 22 -14.17 22.35 -1.86
CA GLN A 22 -13.43 23.17 -0.91
C GLN A 22 -12.13 22.52 -0.41
N ASP A 23 -11.69 21.41 -1.01
CA ASP A 23 -10.41 20.82 -0.63
C ASP A 23 -9.27 21.66 -1.23
N PRO A 24 -8.48 22.39 -0.41
CA PRO A 24 -7.53 23.40 -0.91
C PRO A 24 -6.36 22.84 -1.72
N TRP A 25 -6.19 21.51 -1.72
CA TRP A 25 -5.10 20.81 -2.42
C TRP A 25 -5.58 19.90 -3.56
N GLN A 26 -6.90 19.77 -3.76
CA GLN A 26 -7.46 18.88 -4.77
C GLN A 26 -7.98 19.70 -5.95
N PRO A 27 -7.38 19.57 -7.17
CA PRO A 27 -7.92 20.23 -8.35
C PRO A 27 -9.38 19.81 -8.58
N PRO A 28 -10.27 20.73 -8.98
CA PRO A 28 -11.64 20.39 -9.30
C PRO A 28 -11.72 19.27 -10.35
N GLY A 29 -12.56 18.26 -10.08
CA GLY A 29 -12.79 17.14 -11.01
C GLY A 29 -11.69 16.08 -11.06
N GLN A 30 -10.64 16.16 -10.24
CA GLN A 30 -9.56 15.15 -10.19
C GLN A 30 -9.55 14.42 -8.85
N VAL A 31 -9.44 13.10 -8.90
CA VAL A 31 -9.17 12.29 -7.71
C VAL A 31 -7.73 12.51 -7.28
N PHE A 32 -7.53 12.93 -6.04
CA PHE A 32 -6.21 13.24 -5.52
C PHE A 32 -5.38 11.98 -5.25
N TYR A 33 -6.03 10.93 -4.73
CA TYR A 33 -5.37 9.69 -4.37
C TYR A 33 -6.25 8.49 -4.71
N TRP A 34 -5.67 7.49 -5.31
CA TRP A 34 -6.32 6.23 -5.64
C TRP A 34 -5.87 5.13 -4.68
N THR A 35 -6.82 4.31 -4.24
CA THR A 35 -6.54 3.03 -3.58
C THR A 35 -7.21 1.91 -4.36
N ALA A 36 -6.71 0.69 -4.24
CA ALA A 36 -7.27 -0.44 -4.96
C ALA A 36 -7.51 -1.64 -4.05
N ALA A 37 -8.62 -2.34 -4.33
CA ALA A 37 -8.90 -3.68 -3.83
C ALA A 37 -9.00 -4.65 -5.01
N TYR A 38 -8.77 -5.92 -4.75
CA TYR A 38 -8.74 -6.96 -5.79
C TYR A 38 -9.62 -8.14 -5.36
N LEU A 39 -10.46 -8.62 -6.28
CA LEU A 39 -11.24 -9.82 -6.07
C LEU A 39 -10.79 -10.91 -7.05
N VAL A 40 -10.42 -12.06 -6.53
CA VAL A 40 -9.99 -13.21 -7.31
C VAL A 40 -10.52 -14.49 -6.66
N ASP A 41 -11.31 -15.28 -7.38
CA ASP A 41 -11.85 -16.58 -6.94
C ASP A 41 -12.49 -16.55 -5.52
N GLY A 42 -13.24 -15.48 -5.24
CA GLY A 42 -13.90 -15.27 -3.95
C GLY A 42 -13.01 -14.69 -2.84
N LEU A 43 -11.72 -14.51 -3.08
CA LEU A 43 -10.80 -13.83 -2.17
C LEU A 43 -10.77 -12.33 -2.50
N LEU A 44 -11.16 -11.49 -1.54
CA LEU A 44 -11.03 -10.04 -1.61
C LEU A 44 -9.75 -9.60 -0.90
N ILE A 45 -8.88 -8.88 -1.59
CA ILE A 45 -7.61 -8.37 -1.06
C ILE A 45 -7.74 -6.86 -0.92
N ASP A 46 -7.63 -6.39 0.30
CA ASP A 46 -7.90 -5.03 0.79
C ASP A 46 -9.36 -4.57 0.56
N THR A 47 -9.75 -3.48 1.22
CA THR A 47 -11.15 -3.03 1.24
C THR A 47 -11.30 -1.52 1.03
N GLY A 48 -10.24 -0.85 0.55
CA GLY A 48 -10.29 0.56 0.25
C GLY A 48 -10.41 1.47 1.48
N CYS A 49 -10.74 2.73 1.24
CA CYS A 49 -10.82 3.75 2.28
C CYS A 49 -12.27 3.99 2.75
N PRO A 50 -12.46 4.50 3.99
CA PRO A 50 -13.78 4.80 4.55
C PRO A 50 -14.64 5.72 3.68
N HIS A 51 -14.06 6.72 3.03
CA HIS A 51 -14.80 7.65 2.19
C HIS A 51 -15.47 7.02 0.96
N THR A 52 -15.00 5.86 0.52
CA THR A 52 -15.56 5.13 -0.63
C THR A 52 -16.24 3.81 -0.23
N ALA A 53 -16.29 3.50 1.06
CA ALA A 53 -16.71 2.20 1.57
C ALA A 53 -18.13 1.80 1.15
N ASP A 54 -19.11 2.70 1.25
CA ASP A 54 -20.49 2.42 0.85
C ASP A 54 -20.63 2.13 -0.65
N GLU A 55 -19.96 2.91 -1.48
CA GLU A 55 -19.95 2.72 -2.94
C GLU A 55 -19.26 1.41 -3.30
N PHE A 56 -18.13 1.11 -2.64
CA PHE A 56 -17.38 -0.12 -2.84
C PHE A 56 -18.21 -1.35 -2.47
N VAL A 57 -18.84 -1.36 -1.29
CA VAL A 57 -19.68 -2.48 -0.84
C VAL A 57 -20.87 -2.70 -1.77
N ARG A 58 -21.48 -1.64 -2.32
CA ARG A 58 -22.52 -1.79 -3.36
C ARG A 58 -21.98 -2.38 -4.66
N SER A 59 -20.75 -2.04 -5.06
CA SER A 59 -20.16 -2.56 -6.29
C SER A 59 -19.83 -4.07 -6.22
N LEU A 60 -19.85 -4.64 -5.04
CA LEU A 60 -19.64 -6.06 -4.78
C LEU A 60 -20.93 -6.90 -4.80
N ASP A 61 -22.10 -6.28 -4.93
CA ASP A 61 -23.38 -6.99 -4.98
C ASP A 61 -23.44 -8.00 -6.14
N GLY A 62 -23.87 -9.23 -5.83
CA GLY A 62 -23.94 -10.32 -6.79
C GLY A 62 -22.59 -10.98 -7.12
N ARG A 63 -21.47 -10.51 -6.53
CA ARG A 63 -20.16 -11.16 -6.72
C ARG A 63 -19.93 -12.23 -5.66
N PRO A 64 -19.33 -13.37 -6.02
CA PRO A 64 -19.02 -14.44 -5.06
C PRO A 64 -17.81 -14.01 -4.19
N ILE A 65 -18.06 -13.47 -2.99
CA ILE A 65 -17.03 -13.13 -2.02
C ILE A 65 -17.11 -14.12 -0.87
N LYS A 66 -16.03 -14.84 -0.59
CA LYS A 66 -15.97 -15.87 0.46
C LYS A 66 -15.12 -15.44 1.65
N LEU A 67 -14.10 -14.60 1.41
CA LEU A 67 -13.09 -14.20 2.40
C LEU A 67 -12.48 -12.86 2.00
N ALA A 68 -12.09 -12.03 3.00
CA ALA A 68 -11.24 -10.87 2.76
C ALA A 68 -9.92 -10.99 3.51
N VAL A 69 -8.88 -10.35 2.97
CA VAL A 69 -7.55 -10.21 3.58
C VAL A 69 -7.11 -8.77 3.49
N ASN A 70 -6.66 -8.20 4.60
CA ASN A 70 -5.96 -6.92 4.59
C ASN A 70 -4.45 -7.13 4.50
N THR A 71 -3.81 -6.44 3.55
CA THR A 71 -2.35 -6.45 3.41
C THR A 71 -1.68 -5.79 4.62
N HIS A 72 -2.34 -4.78 5.20
CA HIS A 72 -1.92 -4.11 6.44
C HIS A 72 -3.08 -3.30 7.05
N ASP A 73 -2.80 -2.51 8.10
CA ASP A 73 -3.80 -1.87 8.96
C ASP A 73 -4.13 -0.41 8.62
N HIS A 74 -3.56 0.17 7.56
CA HIS A 74 -3.84 1.56 7.22
C HIS A 74 -5.28 1.76 6.74
N GLU A 75 -5.80 2.96 6.97
CA GLU A 75 -7.19 3.33 6.77
C GLU A 75 -7.69 3.15 5.33
N ASP A 76 -6.80 3.26 4.35
CA ASP A 76 -7.11 3.09 2.93
C ASP A 76 -7.05 1.62 2.45
N HIS A 77 -6.80 0.69 3.38
CA HIS A 77 -6.81 -0.75 3.15
C HIS A 77 -7.88 -1.50 3.94
N VAL A 78 -8.39 -0.89 5.02
CA VAL A 78 -9.36 -1.52 5.94
C VAL A 78 -10.70 -0.81 5.99
N GLY A 79 -10.89 0.21 5.16
CA GLY A 79 -11.98 1.18 5.27
C GLY A 79 -13.38 0.58 5.18
N ALA A 80 -13.61 -0.42 4.34
CA ALA A 80 -14.92 -1.06 4.21
C ALA A 80 -15.06 -2.34 5.06
N ASN A 81 -14.09 -2.73 5.86
CA ASN A 81 -14.13 -3.96 6.65
C ASN A 81 -15.43 -4.12 7.44
N TYR A 82 -15.81 -3.10 8.19
CA TYR A 82 -17.02 -3.12 9.00
C TYR A 82 -18.29 -3.35 8.16
N LEU A 83 -18.45 -2.63 7.07
CA LEU A 83 -19.63 -2.76 6.19
C LEU A 83 -19.69 -4.12 5.52
N LEU A 84 -18.54 -4.69 5.13
CA LEU A 84 -18.46 -6.04 4.56
C LEU A 84 -18.90 -7.11 5.57
N GLN A 85 -18.49 -6.98 6.84
CA GLN A 85 -18.96 -7.87 7.88
C GLN A 85 -20.47 -7.72 8.13
N GLN A 86 -20.98 -6.49 8.18
CA GLN A 86 -22.41 -6.25 8.43
C GLN A 86 -23.28 -6.78 7.28
N LYS A 87 -22.87 -6.53 6.03
CA LYS A 87 -23.70 -6.86 4.86
C LYS A 87 -23.59 -8.32 4.43
N PHE A 88 -22.38 -8.90 4.46
CA PHE A 88 -22.11 -10.22 3.90
C PHE A 88 -21.71 -11.26 4.97
N GLY A 89 -21.59 -10.86 6.24
CA GLY A 89 -21.05 -11.75 7.29
C GLY A 89 -19.61 -12.20 7.00
N LEU A 90 -18.87 -11.39 6.24
CA LEU A 90 -17.58 -11.79 5.68
C LEU A 90 -16.51 -11.93 6.76
N ARG A 91 -15.79 -13.04 6.74
CA ARG A 91 -14.57 -13.20 7.53
C ARG A 91 -13.46 -12.35 6.91
N ILE A 92 -12.70 -11.66 7.77
CA ILE A 92 -11.59 -10.81 7.36
C ILE A 92 -10.35 -11.23 8.12
N LEU A 93 -9.26 -11.45 7.39
CA LEU A 93 -7.98 -11.87 7.94
C LEU A 93 -6.96 -10.74 7.85
N ALA A 94 -6.10 -10.64 8.86
CA ALA A 94 -4.97 -9.70 8.87
C ALA A 94 -3.77 -10.32 9.60
N SER A 95 -2.59 -9.75 9.39
CA SER A 95 -1.40 -10.15 10.15
C SER A 95 -1.62 -9.96 11.65
N ARG A 96 -0.93 -10.74 12.48
CA ARG A 96 -1.06 -10.66 13.95
C ARG A 96 -0.70 -9.27 14.47
N GLU A 97 0.24 -8.59 13.82
CA GLU A 97 0.69 -7.24 14.11
C GLU A 97 -0.38 -6.19 13.81
N SER A 98 -1.15 -6.38 12.74
CA SER A 98 -2.21 -5.45 12.29
C SER A 98 -3.52 -5.61 13.07
N ILE A 99 -3.84 -6.80 13.60
CA ILE A 99 -5.10 -7.08 14.32
C ILE A 99 -5.39 -6.05 15.43
N PRO A 100 -4.47 -5.75 16.38
CA PRO A 100 -4.77 -4.80 17.44
C PRO A 100 -4.93 -3.36 16.95
N LEU A 101 -4.47 -3.04 15.73
CA LEU A 101 -4.59 -1.73 15.11
C LEU A 101 -5.94 -1.59 14.39
N ILE A 102 -6.38 -2.62 13.68
CA ILE A 102 -7.70 -2.67 13.00
C ILE A 102 -8.86 -2.73 14.02
N ASN A 103 -8.65 -3.36 15.17
CA ASN A 103 -9.69 -3.52 16.20
C ASN A 103 -9.96 -2.26 17.05
N LYS A 104 -9.30 -1.16 16.78
CA LYS A 104 -9.46 0.12 17.49
C LYS A 104 -9.56 1.30 16.53
N VAL A 105 -10.13 2.42 17.00
CA VAL A 105 -10.10 3.68 16.26
C VAL A 105 -8.66 4.16 16.19
N PRO A 106 -8.08 4.37 15.00
CA PRO A 106 -6.73 4.90 14.88
C PRO A 106 -6.67 6.38 15.27
N LYS A 107 -5.47 6.85 15.61
CA LYS A 107 -5.21 8.29 15.69
C LYS A 107 -4.62 8.74 14.36
N LEU A 108 -5.43 9.38 13.54
CA LEU A 108 -5.01 9.85 12.22
C LEU A 108 -4.61 11.33 12.26
N PRO A 109 -3.52 11.71 11.56
CA PRO A 109 -3.26 13.10 11.22
C PRO A 109 -4.43 13.68 10.40
N LYS A 110 -4.59 15.01 10.43
CA LYS A 110 -5.71 15.68 9.78
C LYS A 110 -5.83 15.38 8.29
N TYR A 111 -4.71 15.30 7.59
CA TYR A 111 -4.70 14.99 6.16
C TYR A 111 -5.23 13.57 5.86
N GLN A 112 -4.90 12.57 6.68
CA GLN A 112 -5.40 11.21 6.51
C GLN A 112 -6.92 11.15 6.71
N GLU A 113 -7.43 11.82 7.75
CA GLU A 113 -8.87 11.96 7.96
C GLU A 113 -9.57 12.57 6.73
N LEU A 114 -8.98 13.63 6.18
CA LEU A 114 -9.56 14.34 5.02
C LEU A 114 -9.50 13.52 3.73
N ILE A 115 -8.38 12.83 3.48
CA ILE A 115 -8.17 12.08 2.23
C ILE A 115 -8.94 10.74 2.26
N TRP A 116 -8.81 9.97 3.34
CA TRP A 116 -9.31 8.59 3.40
C TRP A 116 -10.46 8.38 4.39
N GLY A 117 -10.49 9.14 5.50
CA GLY A 117 -11.49 9.01 6.56
C GLY A 117 -11.09 8.07 7.68
N TYR A 118 -11.95 7.96 8.72
CA TYR A 118 -11.75 7.07 9.86
C TYR A 118 -12.37 5.70 9.59
N PRO A 119 -11.60 4.60 9.61
CA PRO A 119 -12.16 3.25 9.56
C PRO A 119 -12.92 2.92 10.85
N VAL A 120 -13.99 2.18 10.72
CA VAL A 120 -14.72 1.63 11.87
C VAL A 120 -13.97 0.42 12.39
N PRO A 121 -13.66 0.35 13.71
CA PRO A 121 -13.02 -0.81 14.31
C PRO A 121 -13.73 -2.10 13.94
N THR A 122 -12.96 -3.08 13.50
CA THR A 122 -13.51 -4.33 12.96
C THR A 122 -12.77 -5.52 13.55
N LYS A 123 -13.51 -6.52 14.03
CA LYS A 123 -12.92 -7.75 14.53
C LYS A 123 -12.42 -8.59 13.36
N VAL A 124 -11.09 -8.74 13.26
CA VAL A 124 -10.44 -9.54 12.25
C VAL A 124 -9.72 -10.75 12.85
N GLU A 125 -9.47 -11.78 12.03
CA GLU A 125 -8.86 -13.04 12.45
C GLU A 125 -7.40 -13.13 11.99
N PRO A 126 -6.56 -13.95 12.64
CA PRO A 126 -5.17 -14.12 12.23
C PRO A 126 -5.04 -14.72 10.83
N LEU A 127 -4.23 -14.07 10.00
CA LEU A 127 -3.88 -14.51 8.67
C LEU A 127 -2.93 -15.72 8.74
N PRO A 128 -3.26 -16.87 8.08
CA PRO A 128 -2.35 -18.01 7.97
C PRO A 128 -1.22 -17.72 6.97
N GLY A 129 -0.21 -18.58 6.94
CA GLY A 129 0.89 -18.45 5.98
C GLY A 129 0.50 -18.74 4.52
N LYS A 130 -0.68 -19.31 4.29
CA LYS A 130 -1.23 -19.63 2.97
C LYS A 130 -2.74 -19.50 2.99
N ILE A 131 -3.30 -19.09 1.84
CA ILE A 131 -4.74 -19.04 1.59
C ILE A 131 -5.03 -19.90 0.37
N GLU A 132 -6.01 -20.77 0.48
CA GLU A 132 -6.50 -21.57 -0.64
C GLU A 132 -7.91 -21.09 -0.99
N THR A 133 -8.15 -20.88 -2.28
CA THR A 133 -9.45 -20.65 -2.88
C THR A 133 -9.84 -21.91 -3.68
N GLU A 134 -10.88 -21.84 -4.49
CA GLU A 134 -11.31 -23.00 -5.26
C GLU A 134 -10.28 -23.40 -6.34
N HIS A 135 -9.62 -22.41 -6.96
CA HIS A 135 -8.73 -22.63 -8.10
C HIS A 135 -7.29 -22.16 -7.84
N PHE A 136 -7.04 -21.35 -6.80
CA PHE A 136 -5.73 -20.73 -6.58
C PHE A 136 -5.24 -20.91 -5.15
N ARG A 137 -3.90 -20.80 -5.00
CA ARG A 137 -3.22 -20.85 -3.72
C ARG A 137 -2.28 -19.67 -3.58
N PHE A 138 -2.52 -18.87 -2.56
CA PHE A 138 -1.73 -17.68 -2.26
C PHE A 138 -0.79 -17.94 -1.10
N ASP A 139 0.51 -17.76 -1.31
CA ASP A 139 1.49 -17.65 -0.24
C ASP A 139 1.40 -16.25 0.38
N VAL A 140 1.35 -16.18 1.70
CA VAL A 140 1.38 -14.93 2.46
C VAL A 140 2.83 -14.62 2.82
N VAL A 141 3.39 -13.62 2.17
CA VAL A 141 4.79 -13.23 2.34
C VAL A 141 4.88 -12.03 3.28
N PRO A 142 5.47 -12.14 4.48
CA PRO A 142 5.71 -10.97 5.33
C PRO A 142 6.69 -10.00 4.67
N THR A 143 6.23 -8.76 4.48
CA THR A 143 6.94 -7.69 3.79
C THR A 143 6.99 -6.40 4.63
N PRO A 144 7.55 -6.46 5.87
CA PRO A 144 7.64 -5.30 6.73
C PRO A 144 8.55 -4.23 6.14
N GLY A 145 8.27 -2.98 6.54
CA GLY A 145 9.04 -1.80 6.11
C GLY A 145 8.15 -0.57 6.01
N HIS A 146 7.09 -0.64 5.20
CA HIS A 146 6.03 0.35 5.18
C HIS A 146 5.31 0.43 6.57
N CYS A 147 4.88 -0.71 7.06
CA CYS A 147 4.51 -0.91 8.47
C CYS A 147 4.94 -2.30 8.94
N LYS A 148 4.81 -2.58 10.26
CA LYS A 148 5.27 -3.85 10.84
C LYS A 148 4.48 -5.06 10.36
N GLY A 149 3.16 -4.89 10.23
CA GLY A 149 2.22 -5.94 9.89
C GLY A 149 2.01 -6.16 8.39
N HIS A 150 2.77 -5.47 7.53
CA HIS A 150 2.57 -5.53 6.10
C HIS A 150 2.89 -6.92 5.53
N VAL A 151 2.00 -7.41 4.64
CA VAL A 151 2.16 -8.65 3.88
C VAL A 151 1.86 -8.43 2.40
N ALA A 152 2.48 -9.22 1.55
CA ALA A 152 2.08 -9.40 0.15
C ALA A 152 1.44 -10.79 -0.02
N LEU A 153 0.45 -10.90 -0.90
CA LEU A 153 -0.13 -12.18 -1.29
C LEU A 153 0.40 -12.56 -2.68
N VAL A 154 0.92 -13.77 -2.80
CA VAL A 154 1.56 -14.23 -4.04
C VAL A 154 0.95 -15.54 -4.51
N GLU A 155 0.48 -15.59 -5.74
CA GLU A 155 0.12 -16.80 -6.45
C GLU A 155 1.25 -17.16 -7.42
N LEU A 156 1.97 -18.24 -7.13
CA LEU A 156 3.24 -18.54 -7.81
C LEU A 156 3.08 -19.07 -9.22
N THR A 157 1.97 -19.77 -9.53
CA THR A 157 1.75 -20.40 -10.83
C THR A 157 1.47 -19.35 -11.90
N GLN A 158 0.65 -18.34 -11.56
CA GLN A 158 0.32 -17.23 -12.46
C GLN A 158 1.31 -16.07 -12.32
N GLY A 159 2.15 -16.09 -11.28
CA GLY A 159 3.07 -15.01 -10.97
C GLY A 159 2.38 -13.73 -10.46
N TRP A 160 1.19 -13.82 -9.89
CA TRP A 160 0.49 -12.66 -9.34
C TRP A 160 1.02 -12.29 -7.97
N CYS A 161 1.29 -11.01 -7.76
CA CYS A 161 1.71 -10.46 -6.48
C CYS A 161 0.87 -9.23 -6.14
N PHE A 162 0.02 -9.35 -5.14
CA PHE A 162 -0.71 -8.23 -4.54
C PHE A 162 0.19 -7.59 -3.51
N SER A 163 0.86 -6.51 -3.93
CA SER A 163 2.02 -5.96 -3.21
C SER A 163 1.66 -5.01 -2.07
N GLY A 164 0.38 -4.65 -1.89
CA GLY A 164 0.01 -3.58 -0.97
C GLY A 164 0.87 -2.32 -1.22
N ASP A 165 1.30 -1.67 -0.15
CA ASP A 165 2.12 -0.46 -0.17
C ASP A 165 3.63 -0.73 -0.20
N LEU A 166 4.04 -1.98 -0.45
CA LEU A 166 5.46 -2.29 -0.58
C LEU A 166 6.11 -1.61 -1.78
N TYR A 167 5.38 -1.51 -2.90
CA TYR A 167 5.87 -0.91 -4.15
C TYR A 167 4.89 0.15 -4.66
N LEU A 168 5.33 1.39 -4.71
CA LEU A 168 4.55 2.53 -5.23
C LEU A 168 5.09 3.04 -6.57
N SER A 169 6.44 3.04 -6.74
CA SER A 169 7.12 3.46 -7.98
C SER A 169 8.55 2.91 -8.05
N ARG A 170 9.19 3.03 -9.21
CA ARG A 170 10.61 2.68 -9.40
C ARG A 170 11.55 3.63 -8.62
N GLU A 171 11.14 4.89 -8.41
CA GLU A 171 11.93 5.93 -7.75
C GLU A 171 11.09 6.69 -6.70
N PRO A 172 10.78 6.06 -5.55
CA PRO A 172 10.00 6.72 -4.51
C PRO A 172 10.82 7.88 -3.89
N LYS A 173 10.21 9.08 -3.83
CA LYS A 173 10.91 10.28 -3.36
C LYS A 173 10.48 10.74 -1.96
N ALA A 174 9.42 10.19 -1.42
CA ALA A 174 8.89 10.58 -0.12
C ALA A 174 8.39 9.36 0.67
N VAL A 175 8.53 9.40 1.97
CA VAL A 175 8.04 8.40 2.92
C VAL A 175 7.56 9.08 4.19
N ARG A 176 6.85 8.35 5.05
CA ARG A 176 6.54 8.76 6.43
C ARG A 176 7.75 8.55 7.33
N PRO A 177 7.84 9.26 8.49
CA PRO A 177 9.00 9.17 9.40
C PRO A 177 9.24 7.77 9.96
N GLU A 178 8.17 6.99 10.17
CA GLU A 178 8.18 5.65 10.76
C GLU A 178 8.55 4.54 9.77
N GLU A 179 8.55 4.82 8.46
CA GLU A 179 8.85 3.79 7.46
C GLU A 179 10.34 3.36 7.52
N ASP A 180 10.56 2.05 7.50
CA ASP A 180 11.89 1.43 7.38
C ASP A 180 12.20 1.14 5.90
N VAL A 181 12.83 2.10 5.23
CA VAL A 181 13.23 1.95 3.81
C VAL A 181 14.18 0.78 3.60
N GLY A 182 15.04 0.45 4.57
CA GLY A 182 15.87 -0.75 4.52
C GLY A 182 15.03 -2.04 4.61
N GLY A 183 13.98 -2.02 5.45
CA GLY A 183 12.99 -3.09 5.53
C GLY A 183 12.21 -3.25 4.23
N ILE A 184 11.79 -2.15 3.62
CA ILE A 184 11.12 -2.12 2.31
C ILE A 184 12.03 -2.78 1.25
N ALA A 185 13.29 -2.37 1.14
CA ALA A 185 14.23 -2.93 0.17
C ALA A 185 14.44 -4.44 0.37
N ARG A 186 14.64 -4.90 1.63
CA ARG A 186 14.75 -6.33 1.95
C ARG A 186 13.46 -7.10 1.64
N SER A 187 12.32 -6.51 1.86
CA SER A 187 11.01 -7.12 1.55
C SER A 187 10.77 -7.22 0.05
N MET A 188 11.16 -6.21 -0.72
CA MET A 188 11.17 -6.28 -2.19
C MET A 188 12.12 -7.39 -2.68
N GLN A 189 13.30 -7.54 -2.09
CA GLN A 189 14.26 -8.59 -2.48
C GLN A 189 13.67 -9.99 -2.28
N LYS A 190 12.90 -10.24 -1.20
CA LYS A 190 12.20 -11.52 -1.03
C LYS A 190 11.26 -11.84 -2.19
N LEU A 191 10.54 -10.81 -2.72
CA LEU A 191 9.65 -11.02 -3.87
C LEU A 191 10.44 -11.23 -5.17
N VAL A 192 11.57 -10.54 -5.35
CA VAL A 192 12.48 -10.76 -6.49
C VAL A 192 12.99 -12.20 -6.52
N ASP A 193 13.30 -12.78 -5.35
CA ASP A 193 13.88 -14.12 -5.21
C ASP A 193 12.85 -15.26 -5.33
N LEU A 194 11.57 -14.95 -5.50
CA LEU A 194 10.51 -15.95 -5.67
C LEU A 194 10.76 -16.79 -6.94
N LYS A 195 10.50 -18.09 -6.81
CA LYS A 195 10.64 -19.06 -7.90
C LYS A 195 9.35 -19.10 -8.73
N THR A 196 9.22 -18.14 -9.63
CA THR A 196 8.14 -18.04 -10.59
C THR A 196 8.69 -17.52 -11.92
N ASP A 197 8.13 -17.94 -13.04
CA ASP A 197 8.60 -17.55 -14.37
C ASP A 197 8.36 -16.07 -14.65
N GLN A 198 7.24 -15.54 -14.16
CA GLN A 198 6.88 -14.13 -14.24
C GLN A 198 6.48 -13.59 -12.86
N LEU A 199 6.52 -12.28 -12.69
CA LEU A 199 6.01 -11.60 -11.51
C LEU A 199 5.23 -10.35 -11.94
N ILE A 200 3.93 -10.36 -11.75
CA ILE A 200 3.02 -9.25 -12.07
C ILE A 200 2.60 -8.60 -10.76
N LEU A 201 2.87 -7.31 -10.58
CA LEU A 201 2.46 -6.59 -9.38
C LEU A 201 1.09 -5.95 -9.56
N PHE A 202 0.20 -6.23 -8.64
CA PHE A 202 -1.08 -5.55 -8.43
C PHE A 202 -0.91 -4.65 -7.21
N THR A 203 -0.71 -3.34 -7.45
CA THR A 203 -0.33 -2.39 -6.39
C THR A 203 -1.54 -1.76 -5.72
N SER A 204 -1.36 -1.24 -4.51
CA SER A 204 -2.40 -0.50 -3.78
C SER A 204 -2.95 0.72 -4.50
N LEU A 205 -2.17 1.34 -5.39
CA LEU A 205 -2.62 2.48 -6.21
C LEU A 205 -3.41 2.06 -7.46
N GLY A 206 -3.62 0.75 -7.66
CA GLY A 206 -4.30 0.20 -8.82
C GLY A 206 -3.46 0.21 -10.11
N ASN A 207 -2.14 0.26 -10.00
CA ASN A 207 -1.25 0.02 -11.13
C ASN A 207 -0.98 -1.49 -11.26
N VAL A 208 -1.05 -1.99 -12.49
CA VAL A 208 -0.65 -3.37 -12.80
C VAL A 208 0.70 -3.31 -13.53
N VAL A 209 1.74 -3.85 -12.91
CA VAL A 209 3.11 -3.82 -13.43
C VAL A 209 3.47 -5.21 -13.93
N GLN A 210 3.50 -5.37 -15.25
CA GLN A 210 3.76 -6.67 -15.90
C GLN A 210 5.18 -7.17 -15.61
N ASP A 211 6.17 -6.27 -15.67
CA ASP A 211 7.59 -6.59 -15.39
C ASP A 211 7.91 -6.35 -13.90
N GLY A 212 7.16 -6.97 -12.99
CA GLY A 212 7.22 -6.70 -11.56
C GLY A 212 8.60 -6.98 -10.96
N ARG A 213 9.29 -8.05 -11.41
CA ARG A 213 10.65 -8.39 -10.94
C ARG A 213 11.64 -7.26 -11.26
N GLU A 214 11.63 -6.78 -12.50
CA GLU A 214 12.49 -5.67 -12.94
C GLU A 214 12.14 -4.37 -12.21
N ALA A 215 10.85 -4.10 -12.01
CA ALA A 215 10.38 -2.93 -11.29
C ALA A 215 10.86 -2.90 -9.83
N LEU A 216 10.79 -4.03 -9.12
CA LEU A 216 11.30 -4.18 -7.76
C LEU A 216 12.82 -4.02 -7.73
N GLN A 217 13.56 -4.67 -8.63
CA GLN A 217 15.02 -4.54 -8.74
C GLN A 217 15.45 -3.10 -8.99
N SER A 218 14.74 -2.39 -9.88
CA SER A 218 14.99 -0.97 -10.16
C SER A 218 14.77 -0.09 -8.93
N CYS A 219 13.69 -0.36 -8.17
CA CYS A 219 13.43 0.37 -6.93
C CYS A 219 14.51 0.10 -5.87
N ILE A 220 14.91 -1.15 -5.68
CA ILE A 220 16.01 -1.53 -4.76
C ILE A 220 17.31 -0.82 -5.17
N ALA A 221 17.64 -0.84 -6.46
CA ALA A 221 18.85 -0.17 -6.97
C ALA A 221 18.82 1.33 -6.73
N PHE A 222 17.66 1.98 -6.96
CA PHE A 222 17.45 3.39 -6.66
C PHE A 222 17.65 3.70 -5.17
N LEU A 223 17.05 2.93 -4.27
CA LEU A 223 17.18 3.14 -2.82
C LEU A 223 18.63 2.95 -2.34
N ASN A 224 19.34 1.97 -2.89
CA ASN A 224 20.76 1.74 -2.61
C ASN A 224 21.63 2.93 -3.05
N ASP A 225 21.46 3.39 -4.29
CA ASP A 225 22.20 4.53 -4.84
C ASP A 225 21.92 5.81 -4.04
N LEU A 226 20.63 6.06 -3.73
CA LEU A 226 20.21 7.18 -2.89
C LEU A 226 20.86 7.14 -1.51
N SER A 227 20.90 5.95 -0.87
CA SER A 227 21.55 5.76 0.44
C SER A 227 23.04 6.07 0.38
N LEU A 228 23.75 5.57 -0.65
CA LEU A 228 25.18 5.84 -0.84
C LEU A 228 25.45 7.33 -1.04
N LYS A 229 24.69 8.00 -1.91
CA LYS A 229 24.81 9.43 -2.18
C LYS A 229 24.52 10.26 -0.93
N ALA A 230 23.42 9.95 -0.21
CA ALA A 230 23.04 10.64 1.01
C ALA A 230 24.11 10.50 2.11
N LYS A 231 24.62 9.27 2.33
CA LYS A 231 25.69 9.01 3.31
C LYS A 231 26.99 9.75 2.98
N ARG A 232 27.33 9.86 1.68
CA ARG A 232 28.51 10.64 1.24
C ARG A 232 28.34 12.12 1.57
N LEU A 233 27.19 12.72 1.26
CA LEU A 233 26.90 14.12 1.55
C LEU A 233 26.81 14.38 3.06
N LYS A 234 26.27 13.43 3.82
CA LYS A 234 26.25 13.51 5.29
C LYS A 234 27.66 13.56 5.90
N LYS A 235 28.61 12.78 5.36
CA LYS A 235 30.03 12.83 5.76
C LYS A 235 30.69 14.19 5.46
N GLN A 236 30.18 14.94 4.49
CA GLN A 236 30.60 16.31 4.18
C GLN A 236 29.96 17.36 5.09
N GLY A 237 29.15 16.95 6.08
CA GLY A 237 28.54 17.84 7.08
C GLY A 237 27.15 18.36 6.70
N LEU A 238 26.56 17.96 5.56
CA LEU A 238 25.26 18.49 5.14
C LEU A 238 24.12 18.01 6.06
N SER A 239 23.14 18.87 6.28
CA SER A 239 21.88 18.52 6.94
C SER A 239 21.01 17.65 6.02
N ALA A 240 19.99 16.96 6.57
CA ALA A 240 19.06 16.17 5.76
C ALA A 240 18.33 17.03 4.72
N GLY A 241 17.90 18.25 5.09
CA GLY A 241 17.27 19.18 4.16
C GLY A 241 18.20 19.61 3.02
N ALA A 242 19.48 19.93 3.31
CA ALA A 242 20.46 20.28 2.29
C ALA A 242 20.76 19.09 1.34
N ILE A 243 20.80 17.86 1.87
CA ILE A 243 20.96 16.64 1.08
C ILE A 243 19.75 16.45 0.17
N ARG A 244 18.54 16.63 0.69
CA ARG A 244 17.29 16.58 -0.10
C ARG A 244 17.35 17.58 -1.27
N ASP A 245 17.70 18.83 -1.00
CA ASP A 245 17.76 19.89 -2.02
C ASP A 245 18.80 19.57 -3.10
N GLN A 246 19.92 18.98 -2.71
CA GLN A 246 20.97 18.59 -3.67
C GLN A 246 20.58 17.38 -4.51
N LEU A 247 19.84 16.38 -3.96
CA LEU A 247 19.50 15.14 -4.65
C LEU A 247 18.15 15.21 -5.39
N PHE A 248 17.18 15.97 -4.87
CA PHE A 248 15.82 16.07 -5.41
C PHE A 248 15.44 17.46 -5.90
N GLY A 249 16.29 18.47 -5.67
CA GLY A 249 16.07 19.86 -6.04
C GLY A 249 15.16 20.64 -5.08
N ARG A 250 14.08 20.04 -4.63
CA ARG A 250 13.11 20.66 -3.72
C ARG A 250 12.27 19.60 -2.99
N GLU A 251 11.47 20.06 -2.02
CA GLU A 251 10.51 19.21 -1.34
C GLU A 251 9.34 18.83 -2.27
N THR A 252 8.69 17.71 -1.97
CA THR A 252 7.52 17.23 -2.72
C THR A 252 6.28 18.06 -2.41
N VAL A 253 5.32 18.09 -3.34
CA VAL A 253 4.01 18.70 -3.11
C VAL A 253 3.28 18.01 -1.94
N LEU A 254 3.48 16.68 -1.80
CA LEU A 254 2.91 15.90 -0.71
C LEU A 254 3.31 16.44 0.66
N ALA A 255 4.56 16.90 0.83
CA ALA A 255 5.00 17.45 2.12
C ALA A 255 4.19 18.69 2.54
N GLY A 256 3.78 19.53 1.58
CA GLY A 256 2.90 20.67 1.88
C GLY A 256 1.49 20.22 2.31
N ILE A 257 0.95 19.19 1.68
CA ILE A 257 -0.38 18.66 1.96
C ILE A 257 -0.43 17.89 3.29
N THR A 258 0.65 17.17 3.60
CA THR A 258 0.75 16.30 4.77
C THR A 258 1.48 16.94 5.94
N GLU A 259 1.69 18.26 5.91
CA GLU A 259 2.40 19.02 6.94
C GLU A 259 3.81 18.43 7.26
N GLY A 260 4.47 17.89 6.21
CA GLY A 260 5.80 17.28 6.30
C GLY A 260 5.81 15.80 6.65
N ASP A 261 4.66 15.18 6.93
CA ASP A 261 4.58 13.77 7.30
C ASP A 261 5.04 12.86 6.14
N VAL A 262 4.54 13.07 4.93
CA VAL A 262 5.05 12.38 3.71
C VAL A 262 5.99 13.32 2.97
N SER A 263 7.31 13.16 3.15
CA SER A 263 8.28 14.14 2.64
C SER A 263 9.55 13.51 2.07
N ALA A 264 10.18 14.25 1.17
CA ALA A 264 11.49 13.87 0.63
C ALA A 264 12.60 14.02 1.68
N GLU A 265 12.46 14.92 2.64
CA GLU A 265 13.39 14.98 3.75
C GLU A 265 13.31 13.73 4.64
N ASN A 266 12.10 13.19 4.87
CA ASN A 266 11.94 11.91 5.57
C ASN A 266 12.57 10.75 4.79
N MET A 267 12.47 10.74 3.44
CA MET A 267 13.18 9.78 2.61
C MET A 267 14.70 9.86 2.85
N ILE A 268 15.29 11.04 2.85
CA ILE A 268 16.72 11.21 3.15
C ILE A 268 17.06 10.71 4.56
N ARG A 269 16.26 11.08 5.56
CA ARG A 269 16.45 10.58 6.94
C ARG A 269 16.37 9.05 7.02
N ALA A 270 15.43 8.45 6.30
CA ALA A 270 15.22 7.00 6.27
C ALA A 270 16.40 6.27 5.61
N VAL A 271 16.88 6.71 4.43
CA VAL A 271 18.02 6.07 3.75
C VAL A 271 19.35 6.28 4.49
N LEU A 272 19.48 7.36 5.26
CA LEU A 272 20.66 7.56 6.13
C LEU A 272 20.70 6.54 7.28
N ARG A 273 19.54 6.13 7.81
CA ARG A 273 19.40 5.10 8.85
C ARG A 273 19.47 3.68 8.30
N ALA A 274 19.12 3.51 7.02
CA ALA A 274 18.95 2.20 6.41
C ALA A 274 20.27 1.41 6.32
N LYS A 275 20.17 0.13 6.64
CA LYS A 275 21.17 -0.89 6.31
C LYS A 275 20.72 -1.56 5.00
N ILE A 276 21.06 -0.92 3.91
CA ILE A 276 20.77 -1.41 2.55
C ILE A 276 22.11 -1.75 1.93
#